data_8c8f79b8ace1ba337c3f1019fa0a4f09
#
_entry.id   8c8f79b8ace1ba337c3f1019fa0a4f09
#
_cell.length_a   1.000
_cell.length_b   1.000
_cell.length_c   1.000
_cell.angle_alpha   90.00
_cell.angle_beta   90.00
_cell.angle_gamma   90.00
#
_symmetry.space_group_name_H-M   'P 1'
#
loop_
_entity.id
_entity.type
_entity.pdbx_description
1 polymer ?
#
loop_
_entity_poly.entity_id
_entity_poly.type
_entity_poly.pdbx_seq_one_letter_code
_entity_poly.pdbx_strand_id
1 'polypeptide(L)'
;DVLILNKSMRFNNVYIPTQSLNNSGNMWAPQFGRGFDIMRENVVAEQTYERVYVSRAKLPENMRTWNEEKIQRIFERNGFHVIYPETLPLHQQVAIIGNCKYLAGCAGTALHLGIFMRPGGRIVQLRRSSEIADNSALQWRMCMIKGLDFDVVSASVEEFKSKHGGAHAPQIIGGTKYLKQFFDDNGFVYIPDDLITDDATLVEYRQALKDFKKKNGGQIALKLKRALIKIIACTVPGRVNRGRVRKYLKEHL
;
A
#
# COMPACT_ATOMS: atom_id res chain seq x y z
N ASP A 1 -26.49 15.26 7.11
CA ASP A 1 -27.14 14.86 5.86
C ASP A 1 -26.22 15.17 4.69
N VAL A 2 -26.23 14.32 3.67
CA VAL A 2 -25.45 14.51 2.44
C VAL A 2 -26.40 14.86 1.31
N LEU A 3 -26.16 16.00 0.64
CA LEU A 3 -26.90 16.41 -0.54
C LEU A 3 -26.12 16.06 -1.80
N ILE A 4 -26.66 15.16 -2.61
CA ILE A 4 -26.11 14.83 -3.92
C ILE A 4 -26.71 15.75 -4.97
N LEU A 5 -25.85 16.56 -5.62
CA LEU A 5 -26.27 17.49 -6.65
C LEU A 5 -26.27 16.78 -8.02
N ASN A 6 -27.43 16.71 -8.65
CA ASN A 6 -27.63 16.16 -10.00
C ASN A 6 -27.86 17.23 -11.07
N LYS A 7 -27.82 18.51 -10.68
CA LYS A 7 -27.97 19.69 -11.55
C LYS A 7 -27.20 20.87 -10.97
N SER A 8 -26.92 21.87 -11.78
CA SER A 8 -26.33 23.14 -11.32
C SER A 8 -27.25 23.82 -10.30
N MET A 9 -26.70 24.19 -9.15
CA MET A 9 -27.39 24.89 -8.08
C MET A 9 -26.57 26.09 -7.60
N ARG A 10 -27.27 27.13 -7.12
CA ARG A 10 -26.66 28.30 -6.48
C ARG A 10 -26.97 28.25 -4.99
N PHE A 11 -25.92 28.40 -4.17
CA PHE A 11 -26.03 28.48 -2.71
C PHE A 11 -25.77 29.91 -2.25
N ASN A 12 -26.47 30.36 -1.24
CA ASN A 12 -26.23 31.68 -0.64
C ASN A 12 -24.90 31.71 0.12
N ASN A 13 -24.55 30.61 0.80
CA ASN A 13 -23.31 30.49 1.52
C ASN A 13 -22.71 29.08 1.24
N VAL A 14 -21.39 29.04 1.01
CA VAL A 14 -20.63 27.81 0.87
C VAL A 14 -19.43 27.88 1.79
N TYR A 15 -19.30 26.91 2.70
CA TYR A 15 -18.14 26.77 3.58
C TYR A 15 -17.23 25.69 3.02
N ILE A 16 -16.01 26.05 2.66
CA ILE A 16 -15.00 25.12 2.16
C ILE A 16 -13.93 24.99 3.25
N PRO A 17 -13.90 23.86 3.99
CA PRO A 17 -12.88 23.66 5.02
C PRO A 17 -11.51 23.49 4.37
N THR A 18 -10.47 23.94 5.04
CA THR A 18 -9.09 23.63 4.66
C THR A 18 -8.79 22.15 4.89
N GLN A 19 -7.83 21.62 4.14
CA GLN A 19 -7.38 20.23 4.33
C GLN A 19 -6.77 20.07 5.72
N SER A 20 -7.23 19.09 6.47
CA SER A 20 -6.70 18.75 7.79
C SER A 20 -5.39 17.93 7.73
N LEU A 21 -5.02 17.42 6.55
CA LEU A 21 -3.75 16.74 6.27
C LEU A 21 -3.15 17.29 4.98
N ASN A 22 -1.92 17.81 5.05
CA ASN A 22 -1.14 18.21 3.89
C ASN A 22 0.04 17.24 3.69
N ASN A 23 -0.07 16.38 2.69
CA ASN A 23 0.95 15.38 2.38
C ASN A 23 2.29 15.99 1.93
N SER A 24 2.27 17.13 1.27
CA SER A 24 3.46 17.80 0.75
C SER A 24 4.27 18.53 1.83
N GLY A 25 3.58 19.00 2.87
CA GLY A 25 4.19 19.83 3.92
C GLY A 25 4.45 19.12 5.25
N ASN A 26 4.19 17.82 5.36
CA ASN A 26 4.24 17.09 6.65
C ASN A 26 3.42 17.77 7.76
N MET A 27 2.34 18.44 7.40
CA MET A 27 1.48 19.15 8.34
C MET A 27 0.13 18.46 8.46
N TRP A 28 -0.37 18.38 9.67
CA TRP A 28 -1.72 17.90 9.96
C TRP A 28 -2.34 18.69 11.12
N ALA A 29 -3.66 18.79 11.09
CA ALA A 29 -4.42 19.31 12.19
C ALA A 29 -4.85 18.17 13.13
N PRO A 30 -4.96 18.39 14.45
CA PRO A 30 -5.44 17.37 15.40
C PRO A 30 -6.80 16.77 15.03
N GLN A 31 -7.65 17.54 14.37
CA GLN A 31 -8.96 17.13 13.89
C GLN A 31 -8.90 15.97 12.89
N PHE A 32 -7.80 15.82 12.15
CA PHE A 32 -7.62 14.70 11.24
C PHE A 32 -7.62 13.36 11.99
N GLY A 33 -6.81 13.23 13.03
CA GLY A 33 -6.78 12.03 13.88
C GLY A 33 -8.09 11.84 14.65
N ARG A 34 -8.67 12.91 15.18
CA ARG A 34 -9.93 12.87 15.94
C ARG A 34 -11.11 12.32 15.14
N GLY A 35 -11.18 12.62 13.83
CA GLY A 35 -12.21 12.04 12.97
C GLY A 35 -12.20 10.51 12.96
N PHE A 36 -11.03 9.89 12.92
CA PHE A 36 -10.89 8.43 12.99
C PHE A 36 -11.19 7.87 14.39
N ASP A 37 -10.88 8.64 15.46
CA ASP A 37 -11.27 8.24 16.81
C ASP A 37 -12.79 8.20 16.97
N ILE A 38 -13.50 9.19 16.47
CA ILE A 38 -14.97 9.22 16.47
C ILE A 38 -15.53 8.01 15.72
N MET A 39 -14.96 7.69 14.54
CA MET A 39 -15.40 6.50 13.78
C MET A 39 -15.21 5.22 14.59
N ARG A 40 -14.04 5.04 15.23
CA ARG A 40 -13.76 3.89 16.08
C ARG A 40 -14.69 3.81 17.28
N GLU A 41 -14.97 4.93 17.96
CA GLU A 41 -15.83 5.02 19.14
C GLU A 41 -17.30 4.64 18.84
N ASN A 42 -17.72 4.78 17.59
CA ASN A 42 -19.07 4.44 17.13
C ASN A 42 -19.19 3.00 16.57
N VAL A 43 -18.14 2.19 16.68
CA VAL A 43 -18.18 0.80 16.24
C VAL A 43 -18.05 -0.13 17.44
N VAL A 44 -18.98 -1.08 17.54
CA VAL A 44 -18.96 -2.13 18.57
C VAL A 44 -18.10 -3.29 18.06
N ALA A 45 -17.14 -3.72 18.88
CA ALA A 45 -16.30 -4.87 18.58
C ALA A 45 -16.92 -6.13 19.18
N GLU A 46 -17.29 -7.09 18.34
CA GLU A 46 -17.75 -8.41 18.78
C GLU A 46 -16.59 -9.26 19.31
N GLN A 47 -15.41 -9.10 18.71
CA GLN A 47 -14.17 -9.76 19.11
C GLN A 47 -13.01 -8.76 19.07
N THR A 48 -12.08 -8.92 20.01
CA THR A 48 -10.86 -8.10 20.09
C THR A 48 -9.64 -9.00 20.09
N TYR A 49 -8.60 -8.54 19.41
CA TYR A 49 -7.32 -9.24 19.31
C TYR A 49 -6.20 -8.26 19.69
N GLU A 50 -5.29 -8.71 20.54
CA GLU A 50 -4.16 -7.87 20.94
C GLU A 50 -3.17 -7.68 19.78
N ARG A 51 -2.99 -8.70 18.94
CA ARG A 51 -2.07 -8.72 17.81
C ARG A 51 -2.83 -9.10 16.54
N VAL A 52 -2.68 -8.29 15.50
CA VAL A 52 -3.35 -8.49 14.21
C VAL A 52 -2.33 -8.45 13.08
N TYR A 53 -2.45 -9.40 12.16
CA TYR A 53 -1.71 -9.40 10.90
C TYR A 53 -2.67 -9.16 9.73
N VAL A 54 -2.43 -8.08 8.97
CA VAL A 54 -3.19 -7.79 7.75
C VAL A 54 -2.52 -8.43 6.55
N SER A 55 -3.12 -9.50 6.06
CA SER A 55 -2.58 -10.31 4.96
C SER A 55 -3.07 -9.82 3.60
N ARG A 56 -2.22 -9.96 2.59
CA ARG A 56 -2.51 -9.71 1.17
C ARG A 56 -2.62 -11.01 0.37
N ALA A 57 -2.54 -12.16 1.02
CA ALA A 57 -2.47 -13.46 0.35
C ALA A 57 -3.71 -13.80 -0.47
N LYS A 58 -4.87 -13.23 -0.12
CA LYS A 58 -6.13 -13.40 -0.88
C LYS A 58 -6.35 -12.37 -1.99
N LEU A 59 -5.45 -11.40 -2.15
CA LEU A 59 -5.55 -10.47 -3.26
C LEU A 59 -5.28 -11.17 -4.60
N PRO A 60 -5.79 -10.61 -5.72
CA PRO A 60 -5.46 -11.12 -7.05
C PRO A 60 -3.95 -11.24 -7.26
N GLU A 61 -3.52 -12.19 -8.08
CA GLU A 61 -2.11 -12.54 -8.29
C GLU A 61 -1.21 -11.33 -8.58
N ASN A 62 -1.69 -10.39 -9.37
CA ASN A 62 -0.96 -9.16 -9.72
C ASN A 62 -0.85 -8.14 -8.58
N MET A 63 -1.49 -8.38 -7.44
CA MET A 63 -1.50 -7.48 -6.28
C MET A 63 -1.00 -8.15 -5.00
N ARG A 64 -0.96 -9.48 -4.95
CA ARG A 64 -0.46 -10.23 -3.80
C ARG A 64 1.05 -10.10 -3.64
N THR A 65 1.53 -10.46 -2.47
CA THR A 65 2.95 -10.63 -2.16
C THR A 65 3.26 -12.13 -2.16
N TRP A 66 4.24 -12.56 -2.93
CA TRP A 66 4.63 -13.96 -3.01
C TRP A 66 5.24 -14.44 -1.69
N ASN A 67 4.96 -15.68 -1.30
CA ASN A 67 5.42 -16.32 -0.07
C ASN A 67 4.88 -15.70 1.24
N GLU A 68 3.90 -14.80 1.16
CA GLU A 68 3.34 -14.13 2.34
C GLU A 68 2.66 -15.11 3.30
N GLU A 69 2.04 -16.18 2.78
CA GLU A 69 1.37 -17.20 3.59
C GLU A 69 2.30 -17.91 4.58
N LYS A 70 3.59 -18.09 4.22
CA LYS A 70 4.59 -18.63 5.16
C LYS A 70 4.92 -17.65 6.27
N ILE A 71 5.11 -16.37 5.91
CA ILE A 71 5.35 -15.29 6.88
C ILE A 71 4.14 -15.16 7.81
N GLN A 72 2.92 -15.12 7.26
CA GLN A 72 1.68 -15.08 8.01
C GLN A 72 1.63 -16.18 9.09
N ARG A 73 1.92 -17.45 8.73
CA ARG A 73 1.91 -18.57 9.68
C ARG A 73 2.84 -18.37 10.86
N ILE A 74 3.97 -17.71 10.67
CA ILE A 74 4.89 -17.41 11.79
C ILE A 74 4.33 -16.35 12.70
N PHE A 75 3.70 -15.31 12.14
CA PHE A 75 2.98 -14.34 12.96
C PHE A 75 1.83 -14.99 13.72
N GLU A 76 1.05 -15.90 13.10
CA GLU A 76 0.00 -16.68 13.77
C GLU A 76 0.53 -17.48 14.97
N ARG A 77 1.69 -18.17 14.83
CA ARG A 77 2.37 -18.89 15.94
C ARG A 77 2.79 -17.96 17.07
N ASN A 78 2.96 -16.67 16.80
CA ASN A 78 3.26 -15.65 17.80
C ASN A 78 2.01 -14.91 18.29
N GLY A 79 0.83 -15.51 18.10
CA GLY A 79 -0.43 -15.00 18.62
C GLY A 79 -1.04 -13.84 17.82
N PHE A 80 -0.62 -13.64 16.58
CA PHE A 80 -1.27 -12.68 15.69
C PHE A 80 -2.51 -13.30 15.06
N HIS A 81 -3.64 -12.63 15.16
CA HIS A 81 -4.85 -12.97 14.42
C HIS A 81 -4.76 -12.42 13.00
N VAL A 82 -4.86 -13.30 12.01
CA VAL A 82 -4.76 -12.91 10.60
C VAL A 82 -6.10 -12.48 10.06
N ILE A 83 -6.13 -11.31 9.44
CA ILE A 83 -7.30 -10.83 8.72
C ILE A 83 -6.96 -10.51 7.25
N TYR A 84 -7.98 -10.59 6.42
CA TYR A 84 -7.95 -10.21 5.00
C TYR A 84 -8.90 -9.03 4.83
N PRO A 85 -8.43 -7.78 4.93
CA PRO A 85 -9.30 -6.59 4.97
C PRO A 85 -10.28 -6.52 3.79
N GLU A 86 -9.87 -6.99 2.61
CA GLU A 86 -10.71 -7.00 1.41
C GLU A 86 -11.96 -7.90 1.52
N THR A 87 -11.97 -8.81 2.50
CA THR A 87 -13.12 -9.71 2.75
C THR A 87 -14.03 -9.22 3.86
N LEU A 88 -13.66 -8.15 4.55
CA LEU A 88 -14.38 -7.62 5.70
C LEU A 88 -15.01 -6.26 5.40
N PRO A 89 -16.24 -6.00 5.84
CA PRO A 89 -16.81 -4.67 5.77
C PRO A 89 -16.05 -3.69 6.68
N LEU A 90 -16.06 -2.40 6.34
CA LEU A 90 -15.23 -1.39 7.01
C LEU A 90 -15.44 -1.34 8.53
N HIS A 91 -16.68 -1.46 9.00
CA HIS A 91 -16.98 -1.43 10.44
C HIS A 91 -16.29 -2.57 11.20
N GLN A 92 -16.20 -3.78 10.62
CA GLN A 92 -15.47 -4.89 11.23
C GLN A 92 -13.96 -4.66 11.21
N GLN A 93 -13.42 -4.11 10.11
CA GLN A 93 -12.00 -3.72 10.07
C GLN A 93 -11.68 -2.72 11.18
N VAL A 94 -12.51 -1.69 11.34
CA VAL A 94 -12.35 -0.66 12.39
C VAL A 94 -12.48 -1.28 13.79
N ALA A 95 -13.42 -2.19 14.01
CA ALA A 95 -13.62 -2.88 15.27
C ALA A 95 -12.39 -3.69 15.70
N ILE A 96 -11.83 -4.47 14.77
CA ILE A 96 -10.67 -5.34 15.01
C ILE A 96 -9.42 -4.48 15.23
N ILE A 97 -9.12 -3.58 14.29
CA ILE A 97 -7.87 -2.78 14.31
C ILE A 97 -7.90 -1.74 15.44
N GLY A 98 -9.05 -1.14 15.71
CA GLY A 98 -9.20 -0.12 16.76
C GLY A 98 -8.89 -0.62 18.17
N ASN A 99 -8.90 -1.93 18.39
CA ASN A 99 -8.66 -2.55 19.70
C ASN A 99 -7.33 -3.34 19.78
N CYS A 100 -6.58 -3.48 18.69
CA CYS A 100 -5.29 -4.15 18.73
C CYS A 100 -4.18 -3.24 19.27
N LYS A 101 -3.16 -3.85 19.87
CA LYS A 101 -1.90 -3.19 20.28
C LYS A 101 -0.80 -3.35 19.23
N TYR A 102 -0.80 -4.46 18.49
CA TYR A 102 0.15 -4.74 17.43
C TYR A 102 -0.59 -4.94 16.12
N LEU A 103 -0.18 -4.20 15.11
CA LEU A 103 -0.64 -4.35 13.74
C LEU A 103 0.55 -4.65 12.85
N ALA A 104 0.63 -5.85 12.28
CA ALA A 104 1.69 -6.25 11.36
C ALA A 104 1.14 -6.52 9.96
N GLY A 105 2.00 -6.42 8.94
CA GLY A 105 1.67 -6.79 7.57
C GLY A 105 2.66 -6.25 6.55
N CYS A 106 2.48 -6.64 5.30
CA CYS A 106 3.29 -6.13 4.21
C CYS A 106 3.00 -4.65 3.92
N ALA A 107 4.05 -3.92 3.52
CA ALA A 107 3.93 -2.54 3.06
C ALA A 107 2.79 -2.39 2.04
N GLY A 108 1.84 -1.52 2.33
CA GLY A 108 0.67 -1.29 1.49
C GLY A 108 -0.46 -0.60 2.25
N THR A 109 -1.54 -0.26 1.51
CA THR A 109 -2.65 0.53 2.04
C THR A 109 -3.41 -0.14 3.20
N ALA A 110 -3.36 -1.47 3.32
CA ALA A 110 -4.00 -2.19 4.43
C ALA A 110 -3.44 -1.78 5.80
N LEU A 111 -2.12 -1.50 5.90
CA LEU A 111 -1.53 -1.00 7.15
C LEU A 111 -1.99 0.41 7.53
N HIS A 112 -2.54 1.19 6.59
CA HIS A 112 -3.12 2.50 6.90
C HIS A 112 -4.36 2.40 7.79
N LEU A 113 -4.97 1.21 7.93
CA LEU A 113 -6.00 0.94 8.94
C LEU A 113 -5.50 1.21 10.38
N GLY A 114 -4.19 1.21 10.60
CA GLY A 114 -3.58 1.63 11.87
C GLY A 114 -4.00 3.03 12.33
N ILE A 115 -4.54 3.88 11.44
CA ILE A 115 -5.12 5.18 11.82
C ILE A 115 -6.28 5.04 12.82
N PHE A 116 -6.92 3.88 12.91
CA PHE A 116 -7.97 3.57 13.87
C PHE A 116 -7.44 3.06 15.22
N MET A 117 -6.17 2.70 15.33
CA MET A 117 -5.58 2.20 16.57
C MET A 117 -5.61 3.27 17.68
N ARG A 118 -5.57 2.82 18.91
CA ARG A 118 -5.38 3.69 20.09
C ARG A 118 -3.92 4.10 20.20
N PRO A 119 -3.61 5.28 20.77
CA PRO A 119 -2.24 5.68 21.06
C PRO A 119 -1.49 4.62 21.90
N GLY A 120 -0.18 4.53 21.70
CA GLY A 120 0.69 3.54 22.37
C GLY A 120 0.69 2.15 21.75
N GLY A 121 -0.04 1.94 20.66
CA GLY A 121 0.07 0.73 19.86
C GLY A 121 1.32 0.75 18.94
N ARG A 122 1.61 -0.38 18.29
CA ARG A 122 2.78 -0.56 17.44
C ARG A 122 2.38 -1.09 16.07
N ILE A 123 2.94 -0.51 15.01
CA ILE A 123 2.79 -0.99 13.63
C ILE A 123 4.11 -1.59 13.15
N VAL A 124 4.04 -2.80 12.60
CA VAL A 124 5.17 -3.55 12.03
C VAL A 124 4.97 -3.66 10.53
N GLN A 125 5.71 -2.88 9.77
CA GLN A 125 5.66 -2.89 8.31
C GLN A 125 6.75 -3.79 7.73
N LEU A 126 6.35 -4.87 7.08
CA LEU A 126 7.25 -5.73 6.32
C LEU A 126 7.52 -5.09 4.95
N ARG A 127 8.76 -4.68 4.72
CA ARG A 127 9.18 -4.16 3.41
C ARG A 127 9.31 -5.29 2.41
N ARG A 128 8.72 -5.09 1.24
CA ARG A 128 8.71 -6.05 0.13
C ARG A 128 9.79 -5.76 -0.91
N SER A 129 10.42 -4.60 -0.85
CA SER A 129 11.53 -4.19 -1.72
C SER A 129 12.53 -3.32 -0.95
N SER A 130 13.74 -3.19 -1.46
CA SER A 130 14.77 -2.28 -0.90
C SER A 130 14.55 -0.82 -1.30
N GLU A 131 13.69 -0.56 -2.28
CA GLU A 131 13.40 0.81 -2.73
C GLU A 131 12.64 1.59 -1.65
N ILE A 132 13.09 2.81 -1.37
CA ILE A 132 12.53 3.74 -0.36
C ILE A 132 11.07 4.14 -0.69
N ALA A 133 10.62 3.89 -1.92
CA ALA A 133 9.29 4.24 -2.42
C ALA A 133 8.12 3.42 -1.84
N ASP A 134 8.35 2.63 -0.82
CA ASP A 134 7.38 1.73 -0.17
C ASP A 134 6.35 2.44 0.72
N ASN A 135 5.84 3.61 0.37
CA ASN A 135 4.81 4.33 1.14
C ASN A 135 5.08 4.47 2.65
N SER A 136 6.29 4.12 3.11
CA SER A 136 6.69 4.18 4.52
C SER A 136 6.54 5.60 5.08
N ALA A 137 6.75 6.62 4.26
CA ALA A 137 6.58 8.01 4.69
C ALA A 137 5.12 8.35 5.07
N LEU A 138 4.13 7.84 4.34
CA LEU A 138 2.72 8.05 4.68
C LEU A 138 2.36 7.24 5.93
N GLN A 139 2.80 5.99 6.02
CA GLN A 139 2.58 5.15 7.20
C GLN A 139 3.20 5.77 8.45
N TRP A 140 4.45 6.26 8.36
CA TRP A 140 5.12 6.97 9.44
C TRP A 140 4.30 8.18 9.92
N ARG A 141 3.76 9.01 9.00
CA ARG A 141 2.90 10.15 9.37
C ARG A 141 1.65 9.70 10.11
N MET A 142 0.99 8.63 9.66
CA MET A 142 -0.18 8.09 10.35
C MET A 142 0.18 7.63 11.77
N CYS A 143 1.33 7.00 11.95
CA CYS A 143 1.84 6.63 13.27
C CYS A 143 2.07 7.86 14.14
N MET A 144 2.71 8.91 13.63
CA MET A 144 2.91 10.17 14.37
C MET A 144 1.59 10.83 14.75
N ILE A 145 0.60 10.88 13.84
CA ILE A 145 -0.73 11.46 14.12
C ILE A 145 -1.42 10.72 15.27
N LYS A 146 -1.21 9.40 15.37
CA LYS A 146 -1.89 8.54 16.33
C LYS A 146 -1.06 8.21 17.58
N GLY A 147 0.20 8.66 17.65
CA GLY A 147 1.10 8.30 18.76
C GLY A 147 1.38 6.78 18.81
N LEU A 148 1.71 6.19 17.66
CA LEU A 148 2.02 4.77 17.51
C LEU A 148 3.52 4.58 17.27
N ASP A 149 4.08 3.50 17.82
CA ASP A 149 5.40 3.02 17.46
C ASP A 149 5.39 2.44 16.03
N PHE A 150 6.49 2.59 15.32
CA PHE A 150 6.58 2.16 13.93
C PHE A 150 7.89 1.44 13.62
N ASP A 151 7.81 0.14 13.37
CA ASP A 151 8.93 -0.68 12.94
C ASP A 151 8.84 -0.96 11.44
N VAL A 152 9.98 -0.85 10.76
CA VAL A 152 10.13 -1.17 9.35
C VAL A 152 11.13 -2.31 9.22
N VAL A 153 10.64 -3.50 8.86
CA VAL A 153 11.43 -4.72 8.80
C VAL A 153 11.60 -5.16 7.34
N SER A 154 12.83 -5.32 6.89
CA SER A 154 13.09 -5.81 5.53
C SER A 154 12.84 -7.31 5.44
N ALA A 155 11.82 -7.70 4.67
CA ALA A 155 11.46 -9.09 4.40
C ALA A 155 11.66 -9.48 2.92
N SER A 156 12.15 -8.59 2.08
CA SER A 156 12.40 -8.87 0.66
C SER A 156 13.56 -9.86 0.50
N VAL A 157 13.34 -10.93 -0.26
CA VAL A 157 14.37 -11.95 -0.58
C VAL A 157 14.93 -11.81 -1.98
N GLU A 158 14.19 -11.22 -2.91
CA GLU A 158 14.68 -10.83 -4.23
C GLU A 158 14.30 -9.38 -4.53
N GLU A 159 15.24 -8.63 -5.08
CA GLU A 159 15.01 -7.24 -5.44
C GLU A 159 14.61 -7.09 -6.90
N PHE A 160 13.43 -6.56 -7.11
CA PHE A 160 13.05 -6.01 -8.40
C PHE A 160 13.46 -4.54 -8.49
N LYS A 161 14.60 -4.26 -9.13
CA LYS A 161 15.03 -2.89 -9.42
C LYS A 161 14.28 -2.36 -10.64
N SER A 162 13.25 -1.57 -10.43
CA SER A 162 12.56 -0.84 -11.50
C SER A 162 12.61 0.65 -11.25
N LYS A 163 13.10 1.40 -12.21
CA LYS A 163 13.01 2.87 -12.21
C LYS A 163 11.56 3.38 -12.35
N HIS A 164 10.62 2.52 -12.73
CA HIS A 164 9.25 2.90 -13.08
C HIS A 164 8.23 1.87 -12.56
N GLY A 165 7.74 2.06 -11.34
CA GLY A 165 6.56 1.36 -10.85
C GLY A 165 6.80 0.15 -9.97
N GLY A 166 7.85 0.15 -9.15
CA GLY A 166 8.15 -0.93 -8.19
C GLY A 166 7.00 -1.32 -7.27
N ALA A 167 6.11 -0.40 -6.94
CA ALA A 167 4.95 -0.66 -6.08
C ALA A 167 3.92 -1.65 -6.65
N HIS A 168 3.86 -1.76 -7.99
CA HIS A 168 2.91 -2.64 -8.70
C HIS A 168 3.58 -3.88 -9.31
N ALA A 169 4.88 -4.04 -9.15
CA ALA A 169 5.58 -5.23 -9.62
C ALA A 169 5.32 -6.41 -8.68
N PRO A 170 5.38 -7.65 -9.17
CA PRO A 170 5.43 -8.83 -8.33
C PRO A 170 6.57 -8.70 -7.31
N GLN A 171 6.28 -8.98 -6.06
CA GLN A 171 7.24 -8.89 -4.95
C GLN A 171 7.19 -10.17 -4.15
N ILE A 172 8.35 -10.58 -3.63
CA ILE A 172 8.49 -11.80 -2.84
C ILE A 172 9.17 -11.49 -1.52
N ILE A 173 8.64 -12.06 -0.45
CA ILE A 173 9.18 -11.94 0.90
C ILE A 173 9.56 -13.30 1.46
N GLY A 174 10.43 -13.31 2.47
CA GLY A 174 10.88 -14.54 3.10
C GLY A 174 11.64 -14.27 4.39
N GLY A 175 12.29 -15.32 4.91
CA GLY A 175 13.13 -15.23 6.08
C GLY A 175 14.40 -14.45 5.79
N THR A 176 14.51 -13.26 6.37
CA THR A 176 15.70 -12.43 6.29
C THR A 176 16.33 -12.28 7.66
N LYS A 177 17.63 -11.93 7.71
CA LYS A 177 18.31 -11.60 8.97
C LYS A 177 17.61 -10.49 9.75
N TYR A 178 16.98 -9.55 9.07
CA TYR A 178 16.26 -8.44 9.69
C TYR A 178 14.93 -8.90 10.30
N LEU A 179 14.23 -9.82 9.64
CA LEU A 179 13.02 -10.42 10.19
C LEU A 179 13.37 -11.26 11.43
N LYS A 180 14.46 -12.06 11.35
CA LYS A 180 14.97 -12.81 12.51
C LYS A 180 15.29 -11.89 13.68
N GLN A 181 16.06 -10.82 13.44
CA GLN A 181 16.43 -9.85 14.48
C GLN A 181 15.18 -9.25 15.13
N PHE A 182 14.20 -8.84 14.33
CA PHE A 182 12.93 -8.30 14.85
C PHE A 182 12.21 -9.29 15.77
N PHE A 183 12.20 -10.58 15.41
CA PHE A 183 11.58 -11.62 16.24
C PHE A 183 12.35 -11.83 17.53
N ASP A 184 13.68 -11.91 17.47
CA ASP A 184 14.55 -12.05 18.64
C ASP A 184 14.36 -10.85 19.60
N ASP A 185 14.38 -9.63 19.10
CA ASP A 185 14.25 -8.40 19.89
C ASP A 185 12.88 -8.27 20.59
N ASN A 186 11.85 -8.92 20.04
CA ASN A 186 10.50 -8.89 20.60
C ASN A 186 10.13 -10.18 21.36
N GLY A 187 11.06 -11.10 21.53
CA GLY A 187 10.82 -12.40 22.20
C GLY A 187 9.83 -13.29 21.46
N PHE A 188 9.74 -13.13 20.14
CA PHE A 188 8.91 -13.97 19.27
C PHE A 188 9.66 -15.22 18.83
N VAL A 189 8.93 -16.31 18.63
CA VAL A 189 9.47 -17.55 18.10
C VAL A 189 9.74 -17.40 16.60
N TYR A 190 10.98 -17.59 16.20
CA TYR A 190 11.41 -17.59 14.81
C TYR A 190 11.83 -18.99 14.38
N ILE A 191 11.16 -19.56 13.38
CA ILE A 191 11.46 -20.89 12.85
C ILE A 191 12.00 -20.72 11.42
N PRO A 192 13.33 -20.84 11.22
CA PRO A 192 13.95 -20.58 9.92
C PRO A 192 13.40 -21.43 8.79
N ASP A 193 13.19 -22.73 9.06
CA ASP A 193 12.78 -23.71 8.04
C ASP A 193 11.40 -23.40 7.44
N ASP A 194 10.51 -22.79 8.21
CA ASP A 194 9.21 -22.36 7.73
C ASP A 194 9.27 -21.16 6.77
N LEU A 195 10.40 -20.46 6.76
CA LEU A 195 10.59 -19.21 6.01
C LEU A 195 11.42 -19.38 4.74
N ILE A 196 11.93 -20.58 4.49
CA ILE A 196 12.64 -20.86 3.25
C ILE A 196 11.66 -20.78 2.09
N THR A 197 11.97 -19.92 1.14
CA THR A 197 11.23 -19.86 -0.10
C THR A 197 11.61 -21.05 -0.95
N ASP A 198 10.65 -21.93 -1.23
CA ASP A 198 10.89 -23.11 -2.06
C ASP A 198 11.14 -22.74 -3.52
N ASP A 199 11.84 -23.62 -4.25
CA ASP A 199 12.22 -23.40 -5.64
C ASP A 199 10.99 -23.24 -6.56
N ALA A 200 9.90 -23.94 -6.30
CA ALA A 200 8.67 -23.81 -7.09
C ALA A 200 8.11 -22.40 -6.99
N THR A 201 7.98 -21.86 -5.77
CA THR A 201 7.53 -20.48 -5.54
C THR A 201 8.46 -19.47 -6.21
N LEU A 202 9.78 -19.70 -6.19
CA LEU A 202 10.75 -18.83 -6.85
C LEU A 202 10.60 -18.86 -8.39
N VAL A 203 10.37 -20.03 -8.97
CA VAL A 203 10.15 -20.20 -10.41
C VAL A 203 8.89 -19.46 -10.85
N GLU A 204 7.78 -19.66 -10.15
CA GLU A 204 6.51 -18.97 -10.43
C GLU A 204 6.66 -17.45 -10.30
N TYR A 205 7.27 -16.97 -9.21
CA TYR A 205 7.55 -15.54 -9.02
C TYR A 205 8.37 -14.95 -10.17
N ARG A 206 9.45 -15.63 -10.57
CA ARG A 206 10.31 -15.19 -11.68
C ARG A 206 9.58 -15.17 -13.00
N GLN A 207 8.65 -16.11 -13.23
CA GLN A 207 7.79 -16.08 -14.42
C GLN A 207 6.84 -14.90 -14.38
N ALA A 208 6.11 -14.68 -13.28
CA ALA A 208 5.24 -13.53 -13.10
C ALA A 208 5.99 -12.19 -13.30
N LEU A 209 7.24 -12.12 -12.84
CA LEU A 209 8.10 -10.96 -13.05
C LEU A 209 8.47 -10.73 -14.52
N LYS A 210 8.75 -11.81 -15.29
CA LYS A 210 9.00 -11.71 -16.73
C LYS A 210 7.76 -11.18 -17.47
N ASP A 211 6.59 -11.71 -17.13
CA ASP A 211 5.33 -11.31 -17.76
C ASP A 211 4.97 -9.85 -17.43
N PHE A 212 5.20 -9.44 -16.19
CA PHE A 212 5.06 -8.04 -15.78
C PHE A 212 5.99 -7.12 -16.59
N LYS A 213 7.27 -7.49 -16.74
CA LYS A 213 8.25 -6.71 -17.53
C LYS A 213 7.84 -6.62 -19.00
N LYS A 214 7.40 -7.72 -19.60
CA LYS A 214 6.91 -7.76 -20.99
C LYS A 214 5.72 -6.83 -21.20
N LYS A 215 4.72 -6.92 -20.32
CA LYS A 215 3.52 -6.06 -20.35
C LYS A 215 3.84 -4.58 -20.20
N ASN A 216 4.74 -4.23 -19.27
CA ASN A 216 5.09 -2.83 -19.01
C ASN A 216 6.13 -2.29 -20.01
N GLY A 217 6.97 -3.12 -20.59
CA GLY A 217 7.87 -2.75 -21.71
C GLY A 217 7.09 -2.21 -22.91
N GLY A 218 5.99 -2.85 -23.28
CA GLY A 218 5.08 -2.36 -24.31
C GLY A 218 4.43 -1.01 -23.96
N GLN A 219 4.06 -0.79 -22.70
CA GLN A 219 3.50 0.49 -22.25
C GLN A 219 4.53 1.64 -22.26
N ILE A 220 5.79 1.36 -21.97
CA ILE A 220 6.88 2.34 -22.05
C ILE A 220 7.11 2.74 -23.52
N ALA A 221 7.17 1.78 -24.43
CA ALA A 221 7.28 2.06 -25.86
C ALA A 221 6.11 2.94 -26.36
N LEU A 222 4.88 2.64 -25.93
CA LEU A 222 3.70 3.45 -26.25
C LEU A 222 3.76 4.87 -25.65
N LYS A 223 4.27 5.03 -24.43
CA LYS A 223 4.47 6.35 -23.81
C LYS A 223 5.53 7.15 -24.55
N LEU A 224 6.66 6.54 -24.91
CA LEU A 224 7.72 7.17 -25.70
C LEU A 224 7.21 7.57 -27.09
N LYS A 225 6.48 6.72 -27.77
CA LYS A 225 5.81 7.02 -29.04
C LYS A 225 4.86 8.23 -28.91
N ARG A 226 4.03 8.28 -27.86
CA ARG A 226 3.13 9.42 -27.59
C ARG A 226 3.90 10.71 -27.26
N ALA A 227 5.01 10.62 -26.54
CA ALA A 227 5.87 11.78 -26.25
C ALA A 227 6.52 12.30 -27.53
N LEU A 228 7.06 11.42 -28.35
CA LEU A 228 7.66 11.77 -29.64
C LEU A 228 6.64 12.47 -30.57
N ILE A 229 5.44 11.93 -30.70
CA ILE A 229 4.34 12.55 -31.44
C ILE A 229 4.02 13.97 -30.93
N LYS A 230 4.05 14.17 -29.59
CA LYS A 230 3.86 15.50 -29.01
C LYS A 230 4.97 16.46 -29.39
N ILE A 231 6.22 16.02 -29.27
CA ILE A 231 7.39 16.85 -29.60
C ILE A 231 7.33 17.27 -31.07
N ILE A 232 7.18 16.32 -31.99
CA ILE A 232 7.10 16.61 -33.45
C ILE A 232 5.92 17.57 -33.73
N ALA A 233 4.75 17.33 -33.11
CA ALA A 233 3.62 18.23 -33.32
C ALA A 233 3.84 19.64 -32.76
N CYS A 234 4.67 19.82 -31.72
CA CYS A 234 4.99 21.15 -31.18
C CYS A 234 5.90 21.98 -32.07
N THR A 235 6.69 21.37 -32.96
CA THR A 235 7.54 22.09 -33.94
C THR A 235 6.75 22.65 -35.13
N VAL A 236 5.48 22.24 -35.30
CA VAL A 236 4.64 22.70 -36.41
C VAL A 236 3.91 23.99 -36.02
N PRO A 237 4.05 25.08 -36.83
CA PRO A 237 3.35 26.35 -36.58
C PRO A 237 1.82 26.19 -36.74
N GLY A 238 1.08 26.85 -35.86
CA GLY A 238 -0.40 26.94 -35.94
C GLY A 238 -1.12 25.75 -35.24
N ARG A 239 -2.18 26.10 -34.50
CA ARG A 239 -2.95 25.14 -33.65
C ARG A 239 -3.66 24.07 -34.46
N VAL A 240 -4.21 24.45 -35.63
CA VAL A 240 -4.92 23.52 -36.55
C VAL A 240 -3.96 22.51 -37.17
N ASN A 241 -2.78 22.98 -37.62
CA ASN A 241 -1.78 22.13 -38.25
C ASN A 241 -1.20 21.13 -37.26
N ARG A 242 -0.97 21.52 -35.99
CA ARG A 242 -0.53 20.61 -34.93
C ARG A 242 -1.54 19.47 -34.70
N GLY A 243 -2.84 19.75 -34.78
CA GLY A 243 -3.89 18.75 -34.68
C GLY A 243 -3.83 17.70 -35.83
N ARG A 244 -3.66 18.18 -37.07
CA ARG A 244 -3.55 17.32 -38.26
C ARG A 244 -2.30 16.45 -38.20
N VAL A 245 -1.15 17.00 -37.84
CA VAL A 245 0.10 16.25 -37.69
C VAL A 245 0.00 15.20 -36.58
N ARG A 246 -0.61 15.51 -35.43
CA ARG A 246 -0.85 14.52 -34.36
C ARG A 246 -1.73 13.37 -34.82
N LYS A 247 -2.76 13.65 -35.61
CA LYS A 247 -3.65 12.62 -36.16
C LYS A 247 -2.89 11.72 -37.12
N TYR A 248 -2.19 12.30 -38.09
CA TYR A 248 -1.39 11.58 -39.07
C TYR A 248 -0.32 10.66 -38.40
N LEU A 249 0.45 11.19 -37.44
CA LEU A 249 1.48 10.45 -36.75
C LEU A 249 0.92 9.31 -35.86
N LYS A 250 -0.31 9.43 -35.35
CA LYS A 250 -0.96 8.35 -34.62
C LYS A 250 -1.40 7.19 -35.50
N GLU A 251 -1.72 7.47 -36.76
CA GLU A 251 -2.20 6.49 -37.73
C GLU A 251 -1.06 5.77 -38.45
N HIS A 252 0.14 6.38 -38.54
CA HIS A 252 1.26 5.90 -39.37
C HIS A 252 2.53 5.54 -38.60
N LEU A 253 2.61 5.81 -37.29
CA LEU A 253 3.65 5.37 -36.35
C LEU A 253 3.10 4.35 -35.35
#